data_eca51b9a10fac0b5d789fdfd3948dfbf
#
_entry.id   eca51b9a10fac0b5d789fdfd3948dfbf
#
_cell.length_a   1.000
_cell.length_b   1.000
_cell.length_c   1.000
_cell.angle_alpha   90.00
_cell.angle_beta   90.00
_cell.angle_gamma   90.00
#
_symmetry.space_group_name_H-M   'P 1'
#
loop_
_entity.id
_entity.type
_entity.pdbx_description
1 polymer ?
#
loop_
_entity_poly.entity_id
_entity_poly.type
_entity_poly.pdbx_seq_one_letter_code
_entity_poly.pdbx_strand_id
1 'polypeptide(L)'
;HRPHVDYYYPHHTMIYYVNDSDGDTIVYNQYVENMDRSYPKKFTILDRISPKKGRAVIIDGLHYHSSSPPMNTRIRTAINFNYVPIGGGEKDNNWSIIG
;
A
#
# COMPACT_ATOMS: atom_id res chain seq x y z
N HIS A 1 -3.08 -9.15 8.38
CA HIS A 1 -3.10 -7.81 8.98
C HIS A 1 -4.33 -7.06 8.55
N ARG A 2 -4.82 -6.20 9.42
CA ARG A 2 -6.00 -5.41 9.12
C ARG A 2 -5.66 -4.25 8.19
N PRO A 3 -6.62 -3.80 7.38
CA PRO A 3 -6.44 -2.63 6.54
C PRO A 3 -6.10 -1.37 7.36
N HIS A 4 -5.16 -0.59 6.86
CA HIS A 4 -4.71 0.62 7.55
C HIS A 4 -4.19 1.66 6.56
N VAL A 5 -4.03 2.88 7.06
CA VAL A 5 -3.21 3.93 6.45
C VAL A 5 -2.17 4.34 7.49
N ASP A 6 -0.99 4.74 7.05
CA ASP A 6 0.06 5.15 7.98
C ASP A 6 -0.15 6.58 8.48
N TYR A 7 -0.67 7.44 7.60
CA TYR A 7 -0.95 8.84 7.91
C TYR A 7 -2.27 9.26 7.28
N TYR A 8 -2.94 10.21 7.86
CA TYR A 8 -4.22 10.74 7.36
C TYR A 8 -4.07 11.98 6.48
N TYR A 9 -2.86 12.55 6.39
CA TYR A 9 -2.58 13.60 5.44
C TYR A 9 -2.07 13.01 4.12
N PRO A 10 -2.20 13.75 3.00
CA PRO A 10 -1.77 13.26 1.70
C PRO A 10 -0.29 12.87 1.68
N HIS A 11 -0.01 11.66 1.24
CA HIS A 11 1.34 11.12 1.12
C HIS A 11 1.33 9.97 0.15
N HIS A 12 2.52 9.57 -0.30
CA HIS A 12 2.72 8.36 -1.08
C HIS A 12 3.38 7.29 -0.22
N THR A 13 3.05 6.05 -0.49
CA THR A 13 3.68 4.90 0.14
C THR A 13 4.38 4.08 -0.93
N MET A 14 5.69 3.87 -0.76
CA MET A 14 6.46 2.98 -1.61
C MET A 14 6.78 1.71 -0.84
N ILE A 15 6.54 0.57 -1.47
CA ILE A 15 6.84 -0.74 -0.90
C ILE A 15 7.85 -1.41 -1.82
N TYR A 16 9.02 -1.73 -1.28
CA TYR A 16 10.06 -2.45 -2.01
C TYR A 16 10.13 -3.88 -1.49
N TYR A 17 10.00 -4.85 -2.39
CA TYR A 17 10.03 -6.26 -2.02
C TYR A 17 11.45 -6.81 -2.12
N VAL A 18 11.94 -7.34 -1.01
CA VAL A 18 13.30 -7.87 -0.91
C VAL A 18 13.38 -9.29 -1.46
N ASN A 19 12.28 -10.04 -1.40
CA ASN A 19 12.22 -11.42 -1.87
C ASN A 19 10.86 -11.72 -2.51
N ASP A 20 10.82 -12.80 -3.28
CA ASP A 20 9.56 -13.34 -3.77
C ASP A 20 8.73 -13.89 -2.61
N SER A 21 7.43 -13.70 -2.67
CA SER A 21 6.51 -14.22 -1.68
C SER A 21 5.12 -14.33 -2.27
N ASP A 22 4.30 -15.20 -1.70
CA ASP A 22 2.87 -15.27 -1.98
C ASP A 22 2.02 -14.46 -0.99
N GLY A 23 2.66 -13.72 -0.10
CA GLY A 23 1.98 -12.79 0.80
C GLY A 23 1.72 -11.45 0.15
N ASP A 24 0.64 -11.34 -0.61
CA ASP A 24 0.33 -10.16 -1.41
C ASP A 24 0.14 -8.89 -0.57
N THR A 25 0.48 -7.76 -1.17
CA THR A 25 0.00 -6.46 -0.72
C THR A 25 -1.40 -6.26 -1.29
N ILE A 26 -2.33 -5.88 -0.43
CA ILE A 26 -3.72 -5.64 -0.82
C ILE A 26 -3.99 -4.15 -0.68
N VAL A 27 -4.51 -3.54 -1.75
CA VAL A 27 -4.96 -2.15 -1.75
C VAL A 27 -6.48 -2.16 -1.81
N TYR A 28 -7.09 -1.38 -0.92
CA TYR A 28 -8.55 -1.31 -0.83
C TYR A 28 -9.09 -0.06 -1.50
N ASN A 29 -10.34 -0.15 -1.92
CA ASN A 29 -11.04 0.97 -2.54
C ASN A 29 -11.28 2.12 -1.54
N GLN A 30 -11.32 1.82 -0.26
CA GLN A 30 -11.57 2.80 0.79
C GLN A 30 -10.40 3.77 0.90
N TYR A 31 -10.74 5.05 1.02
CA TYR A 31 -9.81 6.16 0.89
C TYR A 31 -10.09 7.20 1.98
N VAL A 32 -9.04 7.78 2.55
CA VAL A 32 -9.18 8.84 3.55
C VAL A 32 -9.51 10.15 2.85
N GLU A 33 -10.67 10.72 3.19
CA GLU A 33 -11.11 12.01 2.70
C GLU A 33 -10.98 13.06 3.81
N ASN A 34 -10.41 14.21 3.46
CA ASN A 34 -10.36 15.36 4.37
C ASN A 34 -9.81 15.02 5.77
N MET A 35 -8.77 14.18 5.81
CA MET A 35 -8.15 13.75 7.07
C MET A 35 -9.12 13.06 8.03
N ASP A 36 -10.18 12.47 7.53
CA ASP A 36 -11.17 11.75 8.33
C ASP A 36 -10.53 10.49 8.93
N ARG A 37 -10.52 10.41 10.25
CA ARG A 37 -9.94 9.29 10.99
C ARG A 37 -10.93 8.18 11.31
N SER A 38 -12.17 8.29 10.86
CA SER A 38 -13.17 7.24 11.03
C SER A 38 -12.73 5.97 10.31
N TYR A 39 -12.76 4.85 11.00
CA TYR A 39 -12.38 3.58 10.38
C TYR A 39 -13.54 3.04 9.54
N PRO A 40 -13.30 2.70 8.26
CA PRO A 40 -14.36 2.14 7.42
C PRO A 40 -14.95 0.86 8.00
N LYS A 41 -16.25 0.69 7.82
CA LYS A 41 -16.95 -0.51 8.29
C LYS A 41 -16.81 -1.68 7.33
N LYS A 42 -16.56 -1.40 6.05
CA LYS A 42 -16.38 -2.40 5.01
C LYS A 42 -15.16 -2.07 4.20
N PHE A 43 -14.54 -3.11 3.66
CA PHE A 43 -13.42 -2.98 2.74
C PHE A 43 -13.68 -3.79 1.49
N THR A 44 -13.42 -3.19 0.35
CA THR A 44 -13.45 -3.87 -0.95
C THR A 44 -12.06 -3.81 -1.56
N ILE A 45 -11.62 -4.94 -2.06
CA ILE A 45 -10.28 -5.03 -2.65
C ILE A 45 -10.28 -4.32 -4.00
N LEU A 46 -9.35 -3.39 -4.15
CA LEU A 46 -9.13 -2.69 -5.42
C LEU A 46 -8.06 -3.40 -6.24
N ASP A 47 -6.98 -3.83 -5.58
CA ASP A 47 -5.90 -4.52 -6.26
C ASP A 47 -5.10 -5.40 -5.29
N ARG A 48 -4.41 -6.39 -5.87
CA ARG A 48 -3.46 -7.25 -5.17
C ARG A 48 -2.13 -7.20 -5.90
N ILE A 49 -1.05 -6.99 -5.18
CA ILE A 49 0.28 -6.93 -5.76
C ILE A 49 1.13 -8.04 -5.15
N SER A 50 1.63 -8.92 -6.02
CA SER A 50 2.51 -10.00 -5.58
C SER A 50 3.92 -9.47 -5.30
N PRO A 51 4.49 -9.80 -4.13
CA PRO A 51 5.89 -9.52 -3.88
C PRO A 51 6.79 -10.29 -4.85
N LYS A 52 7.66 -9.56 -5.51
CA LYS A 52 8.74 -10.13 -6.34
C LYS A 52 10.02 -9.40 -6.01
N LYS A 53 11.09 -10.15 -5.85
CA LYS A 53 12.40 -9.58 -5.56
C LYS A 53 12.74 -8.45 -6.52
N GLY A 54 13.03 -7.29 -5.97
CA GLY A 54 13.38 -6.09 -6.74
C GLY A 54 12.19 -5.30 -7.25
N ARG A 55 10.97 -5.74 -7.04
CA ARG A 55 9.76 -4.98 -7.39
C ARG A 55 9.53 -3.88 -6.37
N ALA A 56 9.17 -2.71 -6.85
CA ALA A 56 8.69 -1.61 -6.02
C ALA A 56 7.28 -1.21 -6.46
N VAL A 57 6.45 -0.87 -5.51
CA VAL A 57 5.10 -0.37 -5.73
C VAL A 57 4.97 0.98 -5.07
N ILE A 58 4.44 1.94 -5.80
CA ILE A 58 4.12 3.26 -5.25
C ILE A 58 2.61 3.40 -5.30
N ILE A 59 2.00 3.59 -4.14
CA ILE A 59 0.55 3.77 -4.01
C ILE A 59 0.26 5.14 -3.39
N ASP A 60 -0.96 5.64 -3.64
CA ASP A 60 -1.49 6.75 -2.87
C ASP A 60 -1.72 6.26 -1.45
N GLY A 61 -0.98 6.82 -0.49
CA GLY A 61 -1.00 6.34 0.89
C GLY A 61 -2.31 6.53 1.62
N LEU A 62 -3.24 7.30 1.07
CA LEU A 62 -4.57 7.48 1.65
C LEU A 62 -5.53 6.34 1.31
N HIS A 63 -5.18 5.45 0.39
CA HIS A 63 -5.89 4.19 0.25
C HIS A 63 -5.53 3.26 1.41
N TYR A 64 -6.54 2.64 1.99
CA TYR A 64 -6.30 1.59 2.98
C TYR A 64 -5.61 0.42 2.28
N HIS A 65 -4.66 -0.17 2.96
CA HIS A 65 -3.88 -1.28 2.45
C HIS A 65 -3.48 -2.22 3.57
N SER A 66 -3.11 -3.43 3.20
CA SER A 66 -2.63 -4.43 4.15
C SER A 66 -1.71 -5.42 3.44
N SER A 67 -1.02 -6.23 4.21
CA SER A 67 -0.27 -7.36 3.67
C SER A 67 -0.91 -8.67 4.11
N SER A 68 -0.95 -9.64 3.19
CA SER A 68 -1.36 -10.99 3.52
C SER A 68 -0.16 -11.77 4.06
N PRO A 69 -0.34 -12.66 5.04
CA PRO A 69 0.74 -13.55 5.45
C PRO A 69 1.07 -14.51 4.31
N PRO A 70 2.35 -14.89 4.14
CA PRO A 70 2.70 -15.88 3.14
C PRO A 70 2.15 -17.24 3.53
N MET A 71 1.66 -17.98 2.52
CA MET A 71 1.05 -19.30 2.71
C MET A 71 2.04 -20.41 2.36
N ASN A 72 2.71 -20.27 1.23
CA ASN A 72 3.60 -21.30 0.68
C ASN A 72 5.08 -20.92 0.77
N THR A 73 5.38 -19.64 0.95
CA THR A 73 6.74 -19.14 1.14
C THR A 73 6.97 -18.88 2.62
N ARG A 74 8.23 -19.02 3.06
CA ARG A 74 8.55 -18.90 4.49
C ARG A 74 8.57 -17.49 5.01
N ILE A 75 9.00 -16.56 4.18
CA ILE A 75 9.29 -15.18 4.61
C ILE A 75 8.76 -14.21 3.56
N ARG A 76 8.17 -13.12 4.06
CA ARG A 76 7.85 -11.96 3.26
C ARG A 76 8.60 -10.77 3.85
N THR A 77 9.59 -10.27 3.12
CA THR A 77 10.37 -9.11 3.55
C THR A 77 10.12 -7.97 2.59
N ALA A 78 9.69 -6.85 3.15
CA ALA A 78 9.45 -5.63 2.39
C ALA A 78 9.91 -4.42 3.19
N ILE A 79 10.32 -3.38 2.47
CA ILE A 79 10.71 -2.09 3.05
C ILE A 79 9.69 -1.07 2.62
N ASN A 80 9.08 -0.39 3.59
CA ASN A 80 8.06 0.62 3.34
C ASN A 80 8.63 2.02 3.56
N PHE A 81 8.31 2.92 2.62
CA PHE A 81 8.66 4.32 2.72
C PHE A 81 7.41 5.15 2.55
N ASN A 82 7.23 6.15 3.42
CA ASN A 82 6.18 7.14 3.26
C ASN A 82 6.84 8.49 2.97
N TYR A 83 6.32 9.21 1.99
CA TYR A 83 6.89 10.49 1.61
C TYR A 83 5.83 11.42 1.02
N VAL A 84 6.11 12.70 1.06
CA VAL A 84 5.28 13.73 0.42
C VAL A 84 6.07 14.27 -0.75
N PRO A 85 5.53 14.20 -1.99
CA PRO A 85 6.25 14.74 -3.15
C PRO A 85 6.50 16.23 -3.01
N ILE A 86 7.67 16.69 -3.46
CA ILE A 86 7.99 18.11 -3.52
C ILE A 86 7.06 18.75 -4.55
N GLY A 87 6.47 19.89 -4.20
CA GLY A 87 5.54 20.59 -5.09
C GLY A 87 4.07 20.31 -4.79
N GLY A 88 3.82 19.67 -3.64
CA GLY A 88 2.48 19.61 -3.07
C GLY A 88 1.55 18.55 -3.59
N GLY A 89 2.04 17.62 -4.29
CA GLY A 89 1.29 16.40 -4.59
C GLY A 89 -0.13 16.60 -5.10
N GLU A 90 -0.31 16.46 -6.38
CA GLU A 90 -1.63 16.22 -6.91
C GLU A 90 -2.16 14.89 -6.35
N LYS A 91 -3.45 14.83 -6.05
CA LYS A 91 -4.13 13.58 -5.77
C LYS A 91 -3.96 12.68 -6.98
N ASP A 92 -3.11 11.70 -6.87
CA ASP A 92 -2.97 10.68 -7.88
C ASP A 92 -3.54 9.39 -7.30
N ASN A 93 -4.69 8.97 -7.82
CA ASN A 93 -5.34 7.75 -7.39
C ASN A 93 -4.74 6.50 -8.05
N ASN A 94 -3.71 6.69 -8.87
CA ASN A 94 -3.02 5.61 -9.53
C ASN A 94 -1.75 5.27 -8.77
N TRP A 95 -1.31 4.06 -8.97
CA TRP A 95 -0.03 3.61 -8.43
C TRP A 95 0.82 3.03 -9.53
N SER A 96 2.12 3.01 -9.29
CA SER A 96 3.11 2.53 -10.24
C SER A 96 3.79 1.28 -9.70
N ILE A 97 4.06 0.35 -10.59
CA ILE A 97 4.81 -0.86 -10.27
C ILE A 97 6.10 -0.80 -11.06
N ILE A 98 7.24 -0.94 -10.38
CA ILE A 98 8.57 -0.91 -10.95
C ILE A 98 9.22 -2.28 -10.72
N GLY A 99 9.72 -2.89 -11.77
CA GLY A 99 10.36 -4.20 -11.71
C GLY A 99 9.42 -5.35 -12.08
#